data_3e204a2fb488ba222509bc761d83ff0e
#
_entry.id   3e204a2fb488ba222509bc761d83ff0e
#
_cell.length_a   1.000
_cell.length_b   1.000
_cell.length_c   1.000
_cell.angle_alpha   90.00
_cell.angle_beta   90.00
_cell.angle_gamma   90.00
#
_symmetry.space_group_name_H-M   'P 1'
#
loop_
_entity.id
_entity.type
_entity.pdbx_description
1 polymer ?
#
loop_
_entity_poly.entity_id
_entity_poly.type
_entity_poly.pdbx_seq_one_letter_code
_entity_poly.pdbx_strand_id
1 'polypeptide(L)'
;MEALKIIVSGMIDGLTGFLPVSSSGHLLMLKNVFGFGEGDSIIFDLCLKLATIIVILFAFRKDVARIIRLESGIYVKLALMILAATVSTGIVGLGCRSFAVYAADTVFFPGIFMILTGVMLFVTDGVKKGE
;
A
#
# COMPACT_ATOMS: atom_id res chain seq x y z
N MET A 1 24.61 -10.89 3.22
CA MET A 1 24.06 -9.78 2.38
C MET A 1 22.54 -9.85 2.26
N GLU A 2 21.94 -11.05 2.23
CA GLU A 2 20.46 -11.20 2.11
C GLU A 2 19.69 -10.57 3.29
N ALA A 3 20.15 -10.79 4.53
CA ALA A 3 19.48 -10.20 5.71
C ALA A 3 19.43 -8.67 5.65
N LEU A 4 20.48 -8.01 5.17
CA LEU A 4 20.51 -6.55 5.03
C LEU A 4 19.48 -6.07 3.99
N LYS A 5 19.36 -6.75 2.85
CA LYS A 5 18.37 -6.45 1.82
C LYS A 5 16.95 -6.56 2.38
N ILE A 6 16.67 -7.63 3.12
CA ILE A 6 15.36 -7.87 3.77
C ILE A 6 15.04 -6.75 4.78
N ILE A 7 16.00 -6.39 5.64
CA ILE A 7 15.82 -5.33 6.64
C ILE A 7 15.55 -3.98 5.97
N VAL A 8 16.36 -3.61 4.97
CA VAL A 8 16.20 -2.33 4.26
C VAL A 8 14.86 -2.27 3.53
N SER A 9 14.46 -3.36 2.86
CA SER A 9 13.16 -3.44 2.19
C SER A 9 11.99 -3.33 3.17
N GLY A 10 12.08 -4.00 4.31
CA GLY A 10 11.07 -3.91 5.38
C GLY A 10 10.96 -2.51 5.99
N MET A 11 12.10 -1.83 6.19
CA MET A 11 12.10 -0.44 6.68
C MET A 11 11.46 0.51 5.65
N ILE A 12 11.78 0.35 4.37
CA ILE A 12 11.21 1.19 3.32
C ILE A 12 9.71 0.93 3.17
N ASP A 13 9.26 -0.34 3.12
CA ASP A 13 7.83 -0.67 3.06
C ASP A 13 7.08 -0.13 4.29
N GLY A 14 7.66 -0.28 5.48
CA GLY A 14 7.08 0.23 6.73
C GLY A 14 6.95 1.75 6.75
N LEU A 15 7.94 2.49 6.27
CA LEU A 15 7.91 3.96 6.21
C LEU A 15 6.97 4.47 5.11
N THR A 16 7.05 3.88 3.92
CA THR A 16 6.28 4.33 2.75
C THR A 16 4.85 3.81 2.74
N GLY A 17 4.57 2.71 3.45
CA GLY A 17 3.24 2.09 3.52
C GLY A 17 2.18 2.97 4.18
N PHE A 18 2.59 3.88 5.09
CA PHE A 18 1.71 4.85 5.75
C PHE A 18 1.64 6.20 5.02
N LEU A 19 2.52 6.42 4.05
CA LEU A 19 2.56 7.63 3.25
C LEU A 19 1.93 7.37 1.87
N PRO A 20 1.24 8.33 1.27
CA PRO A 20 0.66 8.18 -0.06
C PRO A 20 1.72 8.34 -1.16
N VAL A 21 2.82 7.56 -1.07
CA VAL A 21 4.00 7.66 -1.95
C VAL A 21 4.31 6.37 -2.72
N SER A 22 3.35 5.44 -2.79
CA SER A 22 3.49 4.13 -3.46
C SER A 22 4.61 3.25 -2.91
N SER A 23 4.35 2.56 -1.79
CA SER A 23 5.31 1.61 -1.19
C SER A 23 5.73 0.50 -2.16
N SER A 24 4.79 -0.01 -2.97
CA SER A 24 5.08 -1.04 -3.97
C SER A 24 6.04 -0.56 -5.06
N GLY A 25 5.94 0.72 -5.48
CA GLY A 25 6.87 1.32 -6.42
C GLY A 25 8.29 1.40 -5.85
N HIS A 26 8.43 1.81 -4.59
CA HIS A 26 9.73 1.85 -3.90
C HIS A 26 10.34 0.46 -3.76
N LEU A 27 9.53 -0.54 -3.37
CA LEU A 27 10.00 -1.93 -3.28
C LEU A 27 10.45 -2.47 -4.64
N LEU A 28 9.73 -2.18 -5.72
CA LEU A 28 10.12 -2.62 -7.06
C LEU A 28 11.47 -2.00 -7.47
N MET A 29 11.69 -0.71 -7.22
CA MET A 29 12.97 -0.06 -7.48
C MET A 29 14.09 -0.70 -6.66
N LEU A 30 13.84 -0.96 -5.37
CA LEU A 30 14.81 -1.61 -4.50
C LEU A 30 15.19 -3.02 -4.98
N LYS A 31 14.19 -3.79 -5.43
CA LYS A 31 14.42 -5.13 -5.98
C LYS A 31 15.33 -5.10 -7.20
N ASN A 32 15.11 -4.14 -8.09
CA ASN A 32 15.97 -3.96 -9.26
C ASN A 32 17.42 -3.57 -8.86
N VAL A 33 17.58 -2.69 -7.87
CA VAL A 33 18.92 -2.27 -7.40
C VAL A 33 19.64 -3.39 -6.68
N PHE A 34 18.95 -4.16 -5.84
CA PHE A 34 19.56 -5.24 -5.06
C PHE A 34 19.62 -6.58 -5.80
N GLY A 35 18.99 -6.70 -6.97
CA GLY A 35 18.99 -7.91 -7.77
C GLY A 35 18.30 -9.09 -7.06
N PHE A 36 17.07 -8.88 -6.55
CA PHE A 36 16.28 -9.99 -6.01
C PHE A 36 15.88 -10.96 -7.13
N GLY A 37 16.03 -12.27 -6.89
CA GLY A 37 15.58 -13.30 -7.82
C GLY A 37 14.05 -13.30 -8.00
N GLU A 38 13.59 -13.68 -9.20
CA GLU A 38 12.16 -13.65 -9.58
C GLU A 38 11.27 -14.53 -8.67
N GLY A 39 11.80 -15.65 -8.15
CA GLY A 39 11.04 -16.61 -7.34
C GLY A 39 10.78 -16.17 -5.90
N ASP A 40 11.71 -15.42 -5.31
CA ASP A 40 11.63 -15.00 -3.90
C ASP A 40 10.74 -13.77 -3.69
N SER A 41 10.41 -13.09 -4.78
CA SER A 41 9.75 -11.79 -4.78
C SER A 41 8.31 -11.84 -4.25
N ILE A 42 7.50 -12.82 -4.65
CA ILE A 42 6.07 -12.90 -4.32
C ILE A 42 5.87 -13.24 -2.84
N ILE A 43 6.59 -14.24 -2.34
CA ILE A 43 6.50 -14.66 -0.93
C ILE A 43 6.97 -13.53 -0.02
N PHE A 44 8.06 -12.87 -0.39
CA PHE A 44 8.61 -11.75 0.35
C PHE A 44 7.61 -10.58 0.44
N ASP A 45 6.99 -10.19 -0.69
CA ASP A 45 5.97 -9.13 -0.73
C ASP A 45 4.75 -9.50 0.11
N LEU A 46 4.32 -10.75 0.05
CA LEU A 46 3.22 -11.24 0.88
C LEU A 46 3.55 -11.15 2.37
N CYS A 47 4.76 -11.55 2.78
CA CYS A 47 5.22 -11.43 4.16
C CYS A 47 5.24 -9.96 4.63
N LEU A 48 5.71 -9.03 3.81
CA LEU A 48 5.70 -7.60 4.14
C LEU A 48 4.27 -7.09 4.31
N LYS A 49 3.34 -7.43 3.42
CA LYS A 49 1.93 -7.02 3.53
C LYS A 49 1.24 -7.62 4.74
N LEU A 50 1.51 -8.89 5.08
CA LEU A 50 1.01 -9.51 6.30
C LEU A 50 1.55 -8.81 7.55
N ALA A 51 2.85 -8.50 7.59
CA ALA A 51 3.44 -7.75 8.69
C ALA A 51 2.77 -6.37 8.87
N THR A 52 2.55 -5.64 7.78
CA THR A 52 1.84 -4.35 7.80
C THR A 52 0.43 -4.49 8.34
N ILE A 53 -0.33 -5.51 7.92
CA ILE A 53 -1.68 -5.78 8.42
C ILE A 53 -1.65 -6.03 9.94
N ILE A 54 -0.72 -6.87 10.42
CA ILE A 54 -0.57 -7.17 11.86
C ILE A 54 -0.29 -5.89 12.65
N VAL A 55 0.62 -5.05 12.17
CA VAL A 55 0.96 -3.77 12.82
C VAL A 55 -0.26 -2.85 12.88
N ILE A 56 -1.02 -2.71 11.79
CA ILE A 56 -2.24 -1.89 11.73
C ILE A 56 -3.29 -2.41 12.71
N LEU A 57 -3.55 -3.72 12.71
CA LEU A 57 -4.52 -4.34 13.63
C LEU A 57 -4.12 -4.15 15.09
N PHE A 58 -2.83 -4.23 15.39
CA PHE A 58 -2.33 -4.01 16.76
C PHE A 58 -2.38 -2.54 17.16
N ALA A 59 -1.92 -1.64 16.30
CA ALA A 59 -1.90 -0.20 16.57
C ALA A 59 -3.32 0.37 16.74
N PHE A 60 -4.25 -0.02 15.87
CA PHE A 60 -5.63 0.46 15.86
C PHE A 60 -6.63 -0.54 16.46
N ARG A 61 -6.16 -1.47 17.32
CA ARG A 61 -7.00 -2.56 17.88
C ARG A 61 -8.31 -2.08 18.52
N LYS A 62 -8.31 -0.89 19.13
CA LYS A 62 -9.51 -0.33 19.77
C LYS A 62 -10.53 0.11 18.73
N ASP A 63 -10.09 0.78 17.67
CA ASP A 63 -10.98 1.27 16.61
C ASP A 63 -11.46 0.11 15.74
N VAL A 64 -10.59 -0.85 15.44
CA VAL A 64 -10.96 -2.10 14.77
C VAL A 64 -12.03 -2.85 15.56
N ALA A 65 -11.86 -2.99 16.89
CA ALA A 65 -12.86 -3.64 17.73
C ALA A 65 -14.21 -2.90 17.73
N ARG A 66 -14.22 -1.57 17.75
CA ARG A 66 -15.44 -0.75 17.67
C ARG A 66 -16.12 -0.87 16.31
N ILE A 67 -15.36 -0.92 15.22
CA ILE A 67 -15.88 -1.13 13.87
C ILE A 67 -16.53 -2.52 13.76
N ILE A 68 -15.85 -3.58 14.25
CA ILE A 68 -16.37 -4.95 14.21
C ILE A 68 -17.65 -5.09 15.05
N ARG A 69 -17.70 -4.42 16.21
CA ARG A 69 -18.88 -4.43 17.11
C ARG A 69 -20.00 -3.53 16.63
N LEU A 70 -19.78 -2.71 15.62
CA LEU A 70 -20.75 -1.72 15.13
C LEU A 70 -21.29 -0.85 16.27
N GLU A 71 -20.42 -0.41 17.17
CA GLU A 71 -20.75 0.15 18.48
C GLU A 71 -21.62 1.43 18.41
N SER A 72 -21.53 2.17 17.30
CA SER A 72 -22.36 3.35 17.06
C SER A 72 -22.59 3.58 15.56
N GLY A 73 -23.54 4.45 15.21
CA GLY A 73 -23.86 4.79 13.81
C GLY A 73 -22.64 5.30 13.02
N ILE A 74 -21.67 5.95 13.69
CA ILE A 74 -20.41 6.40 13.07
C ILE A 74 -19.59 5.19 12.63
N TYR A 75 -19.44 4.17 13.48
CA TYR A 75 -18.68 2.95 13.17
C TYR A 75 -19.37 2.09 12.13
N VAL A 76 -20.72 2.06 12.11
CA VAL A 76 -21.49 1.41 11.04
C VAL A 76 -21.21 2.09 9.70
N LYS A 77 -21.29 3.42 9.65
CA LYS A 77 -20.97 4.19 8.44
C LYS A 77 -19.54 3.95 7.98
N LEU A 78 -18.58 3.94 8.91
CA LEU A 78 -17.19 3.67 8.62
C LEU A 78 -16.98 2.25 8.05
N ALA A 79 -17.61 1.23 8.66
CA ALA A 79 -17.57 -0.15 8.18
C ALA A 79 -18.12 -0.26 6.75
N LEU A 80 -19.27 0.39 6.47
CA LEU A 80 -19.85 0.40 5.12
C LEU A 80 -18.93 1.10 4.10
N MET A 81 -18.31 2.21 4.48
CA MET A 81 -17.34 2.91 3.61
C MET A 81 -16.12 2.04 3.31
N ILE A 82 -15.57 1.35 4.31
CA ILE A 82 -14.44 0.42 4.14
C ILE A 82 -14.87 -0.73 3.21
N LEU A 83 -16.04 -1.31 3.44
CA LEU A 83 -16.56 -2.39 2.60
C LEU A 83 -16.75 -1.94 1.15
N ALA A 84 -17.39 -0.79 0.93
CA ALA A 84 -17.60 -0.22 -0.40
C ALA A 84 -16.25 0.05 -1.12
N ALA A 85 -15.28 0.65 -0.42
CA ALA A 85 -13.95 0.89 -0.97
C ALA A 85 -13.24 -0.42 -1.32
N THR A 86 -13.30 -1.43 -0.44
CA THR A 86 -12.67 -2.73 -0.66
C THR A 86 -13.27 -3.44 -1.87
N VAL A 87 -14.61 -3.47 -1.98
CA VAL A 87 -15.30 -4.08 -3.12
C VAL A 87 -14.97 -3.37 -4.42
N SER A 88 -15.02 -2.03 -4.44
CA SER A 88 -14.68 -1.23 -5.63
C SER A 88 -13.24 -1.47 -6.07
N THR A 89 -12.30 -1.45 -5.13
CA THR A 89 -10.88 -1.73 -5.41
C THR A 89 -10.68 -3.15 -5.92
N GLY A 90 -11.40 -4.13 -5.33
CA GLY A 90 -11.35 -5.52 -5.76
C GLY A 90 -11.85 -5.71 -7.19
N ILE A 91 -12.97 -5.10 -7.55
CA ILE A 91 -13.53 -5.16 -8.92
C ILE A 91 -12.56 -4.55 -9.93
N VAL A 92 -12.05 -3.35 -9.65
CA VAL A 92 -11.07 -2.69 -10.52
C VAL A 92 -9.78 -3.49 -10.62
N GLY A 93 -9.26 -3.99 -9.49
CA GLY A 93 -8.03 -4.78 -9.45
C GLY A 93 -8.13 -6.08 -10.23
N LEU A 94 -9.27 -6.79 -10.15
CA LEU A 94 -9.52 -8.00 -10.93
C LEU A 94 -9.69 -7.68 -12.43
N GLY A 95 -10.41 -6.61 -12.75
CA GLY A 95 -10.61 -6.18 -14.13
C GLY A 95 -9.31 -5.70 -14.82
N CYS A 96 -8.43 -5.07 -14.07
CA CYS A 96 -7.14 -4.57 -14.58
C CYS A 96 -5.97 -5.53 -14.31
N ARG A 97 -6.21 -6.76 -13.88
CA ARG A 97 -5.15 -7.70 -13.48
C ARG A 97 -4.06 -7.88 -14.54
N SER A 98 -4.44 -8.10 -15.80
CA SER A 98 -3.48 -8.31 -16.89
C SER A 98 -2.59 -7.08 -17.12
N PHE A 99 -3.18 -5.89 -17.04
CA PHE A 99 -2.42 -4.63 -17.11
C PHE A 99 -1.53 -4.44 -15.89
N ALA A 100 -2.01 -4.76 -14.69
CA ALA A 100 -1.24 -4.63 -13.46
C ALA A 100 0.00 -5.55 -13.45
N VAL A 101 -0.15 -6.80 -13.91
CA VAL A 101 0.99 -7.73 -14.07
C VAL A 101 1.99 -7.17 -15.08
N TYR A 102 1.54 -6.77 -16.26
CA TYR A 102 2.41 -6.17 -17.27
C TYR A 102 3.13 -4.91 -16.77
N ALA A 103 2.43 -4.05 -16.03
CA ALA A 103 3.01 -2.83 -15.47
C ALA A 103 4.02 -3.12 -14.34
N ALA A 104 3.84 -4.21 -13.58
CA ALA A 104 4.74 -4.62 -12.51
C ALA A 104 6.08 -5.19 -13.05
N ASP A 105 6.08 -5.76 -14.25
CA ASP A 105 7.29 -6.30 -14.89
C ASP A 105 8.25 -5.21 -15.39
N THR A 106 7.81 -3.96 -15.40
CA THR A 106 8.60 -2.82 -15.87
C THR A 106 8.72 -1.75 -14.79
N VAL A 107 9.88 -1.15 -14.65
CA VAL A 107 10.12 -0.03 -13.71
C VAL A 107 9.47 1.27 -14.21
N PHE A 108 9.18 1.35 -15.50
CA PHE A 108 8.68 2.55 -16.16
C PHE A 108 7.30 2.98 -15.66
N PHE A 109 6.32 2.07 -15.63
CA PHE A 109 4.96 2.40 -15.19
C PHE A 109 4.88 2.79 -13.70
N PRO A 110 5.45 2.03 -12.76
CA PRO A 110 5.51 2.46 -11.36
C PRO A 110 6.18 3.81 -11.18
N GLY A 111 7.25 4.11 -11.93
CA GLY A 111 7.91 5.41 -11.91
C GLY A 111 6.97 6.56 -12.30
N ILE A 112 6.21 6.42 -13.40
CA ILE A 112 5.21 7.41 -13.82
C ILE A 112 4.14 7.60 -12.74
N PHE A 113 3.59 6.51 -12.20
CA PHE A 113 2.56 6.59 -11.16
C PHE A 113 3.08 7.24 -9.88
N MET A 114 4.34 7.03 -9.52
CA MET A 114 4.97 7.72 -8.38
C MET A 114 5.09 9.23 -8.64
N ILE A 115 5.47 9.65 -9.84
CA ILE A 115 5.53 11.07 -10.22
C ILE A 115 4.11 11.69 -10.17
N LEU A 116 3.10 11.01 -10.74
CA LEU A 116 1.71 11.48 -10.70
C LEU A 116 1.21 11.63 -9.26
N THR A 117 1.48 10.65 -8.40
CA THR A 117 1.11 10.72 -6.98
C THR A 117 1.82 11.88 -6.27
N GLY A 118 3.10 12.08 -6.54
CA GLY A 118 3.88 13.21 -6.00
C GLY A 118 3.32 14.56 -6.44
N VAL A 119 2.96 14.71 -7.72
CA VAL A 119 2.32 15.93 -8.24
C VAL A 119 0.96 16.15 -7.57
N MET A 120 0.12 15.12 -7.45
CA MET A 120 -1.17 15.23 -6.77
C MET A 120 -1.01 15.69 -5.31
N LEU A 121 -0.05 15.13 -4.58
CA LEU A 121 0.25 15.52 -3.22
C LEU A 121 0.69 17.00 -3.14
N PHE A 122 1.57 17.40 -4.03
CA PHE A 122 2.04 18.79 -4.10
C PHE A 122 0.90 19.77 -4.37
N VAL A 123 -0.01 19.43 -5.28
CA VAL A 123 -1.19 20.25 -5.60
C VAL A 123 -2.14 20.31 -4.39
N THR A 124 -2.38 19.19 -3.71
CA THR A 124 -3.27 19.15 -2.54
C THR A 124 -2.71 19.90 -1.34
N ASP A 125 -1.39 19.94 -1.17
CA ASP A 125 -0.73 20.70 -0.10
C ASP A 125 -0.89 22.22 -0.30
N GLY A 126 -1.00 22.67 -1.54
CA GLY A 126 -1.27 24.06 -1.90
C GLY A 126 -2.72 24.51 -1.67
N VAL A 127 -3.66 23.59 -1.45
CA VAL A 127 -5.06 23.92 -1.15
C VAL A 127 -5.15 24.31 0.33
N LYS A 128 -5.33 25.63 0.57
CA LYS A 128 -5.57 26.15 1.93
C LYS A 128 -6.76 25.39 2.54
N LYS A 129 -6.58 24.85 3.75
CA LYS A 129 -7.69 24.40 4.58
C LYS A 129 -8.67 25.56 4.67
N GLY A 130 -9.89 25.39 4.14
CA GLY A 130 -10.98 26.32 4.41
C GLY A 130 -11.18 26.40 5.92
N GLU A 131 -11.11 27.59 6.46
CA GLU A 131 -11.47 27.92 7.83
C GLU A 131 -12.96 27.63 8.07
#